data_43f7bb9160fe0ef02b6d3758f18d7923
#
_entry.id   43f7bb9160fe0ef02b6d3758f18d7923
#
_cell.length_a   1.000
_cell.length_b   1.000
_cell.length_c   1.000
_cell.angle_alpha   90.00
_cell.angle_beta   90.00
_cell.angle_gamma   90.00
#
_symmetry.space_group_name_H-M   'P 1'
#
loop_
_entity.id
_entity.type
_entity.pdbx_description
1 polymer ?
#
loop_
_entity_poly.entity_id
_entity_poly.type
_entity_poly.pdbx_seq_one_letter_code
_entity_poly.pdbx_strand_id
1 'polypeptide(L)'
;MKEILDLSVETNMVTAPRTVSPLDLASAVMDLMAKENIGSIVVVENNRPVGIVTGRDMLLRVLKLEKNIELTVVRDVMSEPLVTIEAGRTIADALEMMQRNNIRRLVVTRKGALVGLITERGLLEIAHSHYMMRGRLKVVDDHRIHRIRVAYVSTYPPRECGIATYTKHLVDATIAYCTRAVMSPVGVAMNDRGGYYDYETRVKSQIDVDDIQSYEKAAQYINASDVDVVNLQHEYGIFGGEWGEYVIELLKRIEKPVVTTLHTVLEVPVPDARRVLEGVLEYSDFVVVMAKAGMGILERVYGCGGDKIKHIPHGCPNVHHIETAMTKRSFGLQDRVVLSTFGLLSSGKGIEYVIDALPQIVKEFPEILYLIIGETHPEIRKREGETYRQFLLNLVESLGLKKNVRFVNRFLPENELISYLQATDIYVIPYPNREQISSGTLSYALSTGKAIVTTPFLHAEEVISNGAALKCEFKDPNSISECVNTLLNDKQIHQRLSRRAYEYSRTMIWPNVAMSYVNLFYHALGL
;
A
#
# COMPACT_ATOMS: atom_id res chain seq x y z
N MET A 1 7.70 -6.63 26.98
CA MET A 1 7.89 -5.18 27.26
C MET A 1 9.27 -4.87 27.80
N LYS A 2 9.78 -5.60 28.82
CA LYS A 2 11.13 -5.38 29.38
C LYS A 2 12.23 -5.47 28.29
N GLU A 3 12.17 -6.46 27.41
CA GLU A 3 13.17 -6.65 26.33
C GLU A 3 13.18 -5.57 25.27
N ILE A 4 12.05 -4.91 24.98
CA ILE A 4 12.02 -3.76 24.04
C ILE A 4 12.72 -2.57 24.70
N LEU A 5 12.50 -2.38 25.98
CA LEU A 5 13.06 -1.30 26.74
C LEU A 5 14.59 -1.40 26.86
N ASP A 6 15.12 -2.63 26.80
CA ASP A 6 16.56 -2.91 26.86
C ASP A 6 17.26 -2.82 25.46
N LEU A 7 16.50 -2.64 24.37
CA LEU A 7 17.08 -2.46 23.03
C LEU A 7 17.86 -1.15 22.93
N SER A 8 18.97 -1.17 22.18
CA SER A 8 19.76 0.03 21.94
C SER A 8 19.04 1.05 21.05
N VAL A 9 19.15 2.33 21.40
CA VAL A 9 18.68 3.45 20.58
C VAL A 9 19.30 3.41 19.17
N GLU A 10 20.57 3.06 19.07
CA GLU A 10 21.33 3.03 17.81
C GLU A 10 20.73 2.09 16.76
N THR A 11 20.24 0.94 17.19
CA THR A 11 19.66 -0.05 16.27
C THR A 11 18.22 0.30 15.85
N ASN A 12 17.63 1.33 16.43
CA ASN A 12 16.23 1.67 16.28
C ASN A 12 15.98 3.15 15.91
N MET A 13 17.04 3.90 15.64
CA MET A 13 16.96 5.30 15.21
C MET A 13 16.86 5.43 13.69
N VAL A 14 16.36 6.56 13.23
CA VAL A 14 16.50 6.99 11.82
C VAL A 14 17.96 7.39 11.63
N THR A 15 18.69 6.69 10.78
CA THR A 15 20.08 7.01 10.42
C THR A 15 20.12 8.16 9.41
N ALA A 16 21.16 9.00 9.48
CA ALA A 16 21.35 10.15 8.59
C ALA A 16 20.11 11.07 8.49
N PRO A 17 19.60 11.62 9.61
CA PRO A 17 18.49 12.57 9.58
C PRO A 17 18.87 13.80 8.77
N ARG A 18 17.88 14.44 8.14
CA ARG A 18 18.10 15.69 7.40
C ARG A 18 18.56 16.79 8.33
N THR A 19 19.50 17.57 7.85
CA THR A 19 20.12 18.66 8.61
C THR A 19 20.05 19.98 7.86
N VAL A 20 20.02 21.07 8.62
CA VAL A 20 20.13 22.45 8.12
C VAL A 20 21.09 23.24 9.01
N SER A 21 21.58 24.37 8.49
CA SER A 21 22.38 25.31 9.24
C SER A 21 21.49 26.27 10.06
N PRO A 22 21.99 26.80 11.21
CA PRO A 22 21.29 27.87 11.93
C PRO A 22 21.01 29.12 11.09
N LEU A 23 21.78 29.34 10.03
CA LEU A 23 21.65 30.50 9.13
C LEU A 23 20.78 30.24 7.91
N ASP A 24 20.31 29.02 7.69
CA ASP A 24 19.37 28.72 6.63
C ASP A 24 18.04 29.44 6.88
N LEU A 25 17.28 29.69 5.80
CA LEU A 25 15.97 30.36 5.89
C LEU A 25 14.87 29.38 6.32
N ALA A 26 13.91 29.88 7.05
CA ALA A 26 12.75 29.11 7.48
C ALA A 26 11.92 28.59 6.30
N SER A 27 11.89 29.30 5.17
CA SER A 27 11.27 28.84 3.92
C SER A 27 11.93 27.56 3.39
N ALA A 28 13.26 27.52 3.36
CA ALA A 28 14.00 26.32 2.91
C ALA A 28 13.73 25.09 3.81
N VAL A 29 13.55 25.31 5.12
CA VAL A 29 13.16 24.25 6.05
C VAL A 29 11.74 23.74 5.77
N MET A 30 10.79 24.62 5.50
CA MET A 30 9.42 24.23 5.15
C MET A 30 9.38 23.46 3.84
N ASP A 31 10.09 23.92 2.83
CA ASP A 31 10.19 23.24 1.54
C ASP A 31 10.78 21.83 1.68
N LEU A 32 11.85 21.71 2.47
CA LEU A 32 12.48 20.43 2.74
C LEU A 32 11.55 19.49 3.52
N MET A 33 10.85 19.99 4.53
CA MET A 33 9.84 19.21 5.28
C MET A 33 8.72 18.73 4.38
N ALA A 34 8.19 19.59 3.51
CA ALA A 34 7.13 19.27 2.57
C ALA A 34 7.58 18.27 1.51
N LYS A 35 8.74 18.52 0.89
CA LYS A 35 9.32 17.67 -0.17
C LYS A 35 9.60 16.25 0.31
N GLU A 36 10.14 16.11 1.52
CA GLU A 36 10.55 14.81 2.06
C GLU A 36 9.53 14.20 3.03
N ASN A 37 8.39 14.86 3.23
CA ASN A 37 7.32 14.44 4.16
C ASN A 37 7.86 14.15 5.58
N ILE A 38 8.73 15.01 6.08
CA ILE A 38 9.35 14.89 7.41
C ILE A 38 8.85 15.99 8.34
N GLY A 39 8.59 15.63 9.59
CA GLY A 39 8.04 16.56 10.59
C GLY A 39 9.08 17.22 11.48
N SER A 40 10.38 17.01 11.23
CA SER A 40 11.48 17.64 11.97
C SER A 40 12.79 17.56 11.22
N ILE A 41 13.66 18.55 11.43
CA ILE A 41 15.00 18.64 10.85
C ILE A 41 15.98 19.01 11.97
N VAL A 42 17.13 18.36 12.00
CA VAL A 42 18.18 18.65 12.99
C VAL A 42 19.00 19.84 12.52
N VAL A 43 19.23 20.79 13.41
CA VAL A 43 20.10 21.96 13.12
C VAL A 43 21.51 21.65 13.54
N VAL A 44 22.44 21.80 12.60
CA VAL A 44 23.86 21.45 12.79
C VAL A 44 24.75 22.67 12.56
N GLU A 45 25.67 22.92 13.48
CA GLU A 45 26.70 23.93 13.35
C GLU A 45 28.07 23.30 13.65
N ASN A 46 29.05 23.52 12.78
CA ASN A 46 30.40 22.94 12.93
C ASN A 46 30.38 21.41 13.16
N ASN A 47 29.53 20.71 12.39
CA ASN A 47 29.34 19.26 12.47
C ASN A 47 28.77 18.73 13.80
N ARG A 48 28.20 19.60 14.63
CA ARG A 48 27.56 19.25 15.91
C ARG A 48 26.09 19.66 15.88
N PRO A 49 25.17 18.81 16.37
CA PRO A 49 23.78 19.17 16.47
C PRO A 49 23.60 20.23 17.57
N VAL A 50 22.99 21.37 17.22
CA VAL A 50 22.79 22.52 18.12
C VAL A 50 21.31 22.79 18.40
N GLY A 51 20.41 22.32 17.56
CA GLY A 51 18.96 22.51 17.71
C GLY A 51 18.14 21.54 16.88
N ILE A 52 16.84 21.67 17.00
CA ILE A 52 15.88 20.94 16.17
C ILE A 52 14.74 21.90 15.78
N VAL A 53 14.31 21.83 14.52
CA VAL A 53 13.11 22.51 14.04
C VAL A 53 12.02 21.49 13.74
N THR A 54 10.82 21.75 14.23
CA THR A 54 9.64 20.92 13.98
C THR A 54 8.54 21.72 13.28
N GLY A 55 7.58 21.05 12.67
CA GLY A 55 6.40 21.72 12.11
C GLY A 55 5.64 22.57 13.14
N ARG A 56 5.68 22.18 14.44
CA ARG A 56 5.12 22.97 15.55
C ARG A 56 5.88 24.28 15.79
N ASP A 57 7.21 24.25 15.67
CA ASP A 57 8.03 25.45 15.80
C ASP A 57 7.72 26.44 14.68
N MET A 58 7.58 25.95 13.44
CA MET A 58 7.18 26.77 12.29
C MET A 58 5.80 27.41 12.50
N LEU A 59 4.83 26.64 12.98
CA LEU A 59 3.50 27.17 13.32
C LEU A 59 3.53 28.26 14.40
N LEU A 60 4.23 27.99 15.51
CA LEU A 60 4.17 28.85 16.69
C LEU A 60 5.11 30.06 16.62
N ARG A 61 6.29 29.91 15.98
CA ARG A 61 7.36 30.92 16.01
C ARG A 61 7.49 31.69 14.69
N VAL A 62 6.85 31.23 13.61
CA VAL A 62 6.79 31.94 12.32
C VAL A 62 5.37 32.36 12.03
N LEU A 63 4.45 31.42 11.76
CA LEU A 63 3.10 31.74 11.28
C LEU A 63 2.26 32.47 12.33
N LYS A 64 2.24 32.00 13.59
CA LYS A 64 1.46 32.65 14.67
C LYS A 64 2.00 34.05 15.01
N LEU A 65 3.28 34.31 14.80
CA LEU A 65 3.92 35.60 15.05
C LEU A 65 4.00 36.48 13.79
N GLU A 66 3.37 36.04 12.69
CA GLU A 66 3.32 36.75 11.40
C GLU A 66 4.70 37.16 10.87
N LYS A 67 5.76 36.36 11.20
CA LYS A 67 7.10 36.61 10.70
C LYS A 67 7.18 36.31 9.22
N ASN A 68 7.96 37.11 8.50
CA ASN A 68 8.26 36.82 7.10
C ASN A 68 9.19 35.59 7.00
N ILE A 69 8.65 34.50 6.49
CA ILE A 69 9.36 33.21 6.37
C ILE A 69 10.60 33.28 5.48
N GLU A 70 10.59 34.18 4.48
CA GLU A 70 11.71 34.40 3.55
C GLU A 70 12.86 35.21 4.16
N LEU A 71 12.66 35.79 5.34
CA LEU A 71 13.66 36.60 6.04
C LEU A 71 14.01 36.03 7.42
N THR A 72 13.28 35.02 7.88
CA THR A 72 13.49 34.39 9.18
C THR A 72 14.52 33.29 9.07
N VAL A 73 15.59 33.35 9.87
CA VAL A 73 16.60 32.28 9.92
C VAL A 73 16.24 31.18 10.90
N VAL A 74 16.75 29.98 10.66
CA VAL A 74 16.49 28.77 11.45
C VAL A 74 16.81 28.97 12.93
N ARG A 75 17.88 29.69 13.28
CA ARG A 75 18.27 30.01 14.66
C ARG A 75 17.12 30.67 15.45
N ASP A 76 16.32 31.53 14.81
CA ASP A 76 15.22 32.26 15.46
C ASP A 76 13.98 31.42 15.71
N VAL A 77 13.94 30.21 15.16
CA VAL A 77 12.76 29.32 15.21
C VAL A 77 13.07 27.92 15.75
N MET A 78 14.35 27.52 15.80
CA MET A 78 14.73 26.21 16.34
C MET A 78 14.45 26.09 17.84
N SER A 79 14.29 24.89 18.32
CA SER A 79 14.21 24.57 19.74
C SER A 79 15.61 24.28 20.25
N GLU A 80 16.02 25.06 21.27
CA GLU A 80 17.28 24.93 22.03
C GLU A 80 17.03 25.20 23.52
N PRO A 81 17.83 24.65 24.48
CA PRO A 81 18.92 23.72 24.22
C PRO A 81 18.45 22.36 23.69
N LEU A 82 19.27 21.77 22.82
CA LEU A 82 18.96 20.48 22.22
C LEU A 82 19.12 19.35 23.25
N VAL A 83 18.07 18.55 23.40
CA VAL A 83 18.12 17.32 24.20
C VAL A 83 18.64 16.18 23.31
N THR A 84 19.78 15.58 23.71
CA THR A 84 20.42 14.50 22.97
C THR A 84 20.51 13.23 23.81
N ILE A 85 20.63 12.08 23.14
CA ILE A 85 20.90 10.79 23.78
C ILE A 85 22.07 10.09 23.11
N GLU A 86 22.96 9.46 23.86
CA GLU A 86 24.05 8.67 23.30
C GLU A 86 23.56 7.37 22.66
N ALA A 87 24.15 7.01 21.53
CA ALA A 87 23.73 5.87 20.70
C ALA A 87 23.70 4.52 21.44
N GLY A 88 24.56 4.34 22.44
CA GLY A 88 24.63 3.13 23.27
C GLY A 88 23.55 3.03 24.36
N ARG A 89 22.71 4.05 24.54
CA ARG A 89 21.61 4.03 25.52
C ARG A 89 20.44 3.17 25.04
N THR A 90 19.56 2.83 26.00
CA THR A 90 18.40 1.98 25.74
C THR A 90 17.16 2.76 25.28
N ILE A 91 16.18 2.05 24.74
CA ILE A 91 14.85 2.62 24.46
C ILE A 91 14.17 3.10 25.74
N ALA A 92 14.38 2.41 26.88
CA ALA A 92 13.88 2.87 28.17
C ALA A 92 14.43 4.26 28.52
N ASP A 93 15.75 4.45 28.38
CA ASP A 93 16.38 5.76 28.61
C ASP A 93 15.80 6.84 27.70
N ALA A 94 15.57 6.49 26.42
CA ALA A 94 15.01 7.44 25.43
C ALA A 94 13.59 7.87 25.82
N LEU A 95 12.72 6.92 26.20
CA LEU A 95 11.35 7.21 26.64
C LEU A 95 11.32 8.05 27.91
N GLU A 96 12.17 7.73 28.88
CA GLU A 96 12.29 8.51 30.13
C GLU A 96 12.74 9.94 29.85
N MET A 97 13.73 10.11 28.95
CA MET A 97 14.20 11.44 28.55
C MET A 97 13.13 12.24 27.79
N MET A 98 12.39 11.59 26.88
CA MET A 98 11.27 12.23 26.17
C MET A 98 10.20 12.70 27.15
N GLN A 99 9.82 11.86 28.13
CA GLN A 99 8.82 12.17 29.13
C GLN A 99 9.26 13.31 30.07
N ARG A 100 10.49 13.23 30.60
CA ARG A 100 11.05 14.26 31.51
C ARG A 100 11.13 15.64 30.87
N ASN A 101 11.47 15.70 29.57
CA ASN A 101 11.62 16.95 28.83
C ASN A 101 10.36 17.36 28.05
N ASN A 102 9.26 16.60 28.13
CA ASN A 102 8.02 16.80 27.38
C ASN A 102 8.26 16.98 25.88
N ILE A 103 9.11 16.12 25.31
CA ILE A 103 9.48 16.10 23.89
C ILE A 103 9.17 14.73 23.29
N ARG A 104 8.95 14.71 21.97
CA ARG A 104 8.62 13.49 21.22
C ARG A 104 9.72 13.04 20.27
N ARG A 105 10.89 13.69 20.34
CA ARG A 105 12.05 13.42 19.48
C ARG A 105 13.32 13.65 20.25
N LEU A 106 14.29 12.75 20.07
CA LEU A 106 15.64 12.90 20.60
C LEU A 106 16.67 12.76 19.49
N VAL A 107 17.60 13.69 19.46
CA VAL A 107 18.75 13.59 18.58
C VAL A 107 19.74 12.61 19.18
N VAL A 108 20.16 11.63 18.38
CA VAL A 108 21.10 10.61 18.81
C VAL A 108 22.51 11.03 18.45
N THR A 109 23.40 11.00 19.44
CA THR A 109 24.80 11.36 19.27
C THR A 109 25.74 10.21 19.62
N ARG A 110 26.94 10.26 19.04
CA ARG A 110 28.07 9.41 19.43
C ARG A 110 29.27 10.31 19.64
N LYS A 111 29.73 10.43 20.89
CA LYS A 111 30.77 11.36 21.27
C LYS A 111 30.49 12.81 20.81
N GLY A 112 29.26 13.24 20.91
CA GLY A 112 28.79 14.58 20.52
C GLY A 112 28.55 14.80 19.02
N ALA A 113 28.87 13.84 18.16
CA ALA A 113 28.53 13.88 16.72
C ALA A 113 27.13 13.32 16.46
N LEU A 114 26.39 13.93 15.53
CA LEU A 114 25.09 13.47 15.10
C LEU A 114 25.20 12.11 14.40
N VAL A 115 24.43 11.11 14.87
CA VAL A 115 24.36 9.78 14.23
C VAL A 115 22.93 9.37 13.88
N GLY A 116 21.92 9.99 14.48
CA GLY A 116 20.54 9.65 14.19
C GLY A 116 19.49 10.51 14.88
N LEU A 117 18.25 10.14 14.66
CA LEU A 117 17.07 10.72 15.31
C LEU A 117 16.13 9.59 15.75
N ILE A 118 15.66 9.63 16.99
CA ILE A 118 14.63 8.71 17.49
C ILE A 118 13.36 9.49 17.83
N THR A 119 12.22 8.93 17.50
CA THR A 119 10.92 9.57 17.71
C THR A 119 9.99 8.67 18.55
N GLU A 120 9.10 9.28 19.34
CA GLU A 120 8.06 8.56 20.09
C GLU A 120 7.26 7.63 19.19
N ARG A 121 6.91 8.07 17.99
CA ARG A 121 6.21 7.27 16.99
C ARG A 121 7.03 6.06 16.54
N GLY A 122 8.31 6.26 16.22
CA GLY A 122 9.22 5.16 15.85
C GLY A 122 9.35 4.13 16.98
N LEU A 123 9.37 4.59 18.24
CA LEU A 123 9.38 3.70 19.41
C LEU A 123 8.08 2.91 19.57
N LEU A 124 6.92 3.54 19.31
CA LEU A 124 5.63 2.83 19.29
C LEU A 124 5.54 1.80 18.17
N GLU A 125 6.07 2.12 16.99
CA GLU A 125 6.14 1.19 15.85
C GLU A 125 7.03 -0.03 16.19
N ILE A 126 8.15 0.18 16.87
CA ILE A 126 9.03 -0.88 17.37
C ILE A 126 8.31 -1.73 18.43
N ALA A 127 7.65 -1.09 19.40
CA ALA A 127 6.90 -1.78 20.44
C ALA A 127 5.74 -2.61 19.84
N HIS A 128 5.02 -2.06 18.89
CA HIS A 128 3.96 -2.75 18.17
C HIS A 128 4.51 -3.95 17.37
N SER A 129 5.59 -3.74 16.63
CA SER A 129 6.26 -4.80 15.86
C SER A 129 6.72 -5.96 16.76
N HIS A 130 7.32 -5.61 17.89
CA HIS A 130 7.81 -6.61 18.85
C HIS A 130 6.67 -7.34 19.59
N TYR A 131 5.57 -6.64 19.92
CA TYR A 131 4.39 -7.23 20.52
C TYR A 131 3.71 -8.23 19.58
N MET A 132 3.59 -7.87 18.30
CA MET A 132 3.02 -8.73 17.26
C MET A 132 3.91 -9.96 16.97
N MET A 133 5.25 -9.80 17.02
CA MET A 133 6.18 -10.93 16.87
C MET A 133 6.06 -11.93 18.05
N ARG A 134 5.91 -11.46 19.29
CA ARG A 134 5.81 -12.36 20.47
C ARG A 134 4.52 -13.17 20.55
N GLY A 135 3.43 -12.66 20.01
CA GLY A 135 2.16 -13.39 20.04
C GLY A 135 2.12 -14.62 19.13
N ARG A 136 3.09 -14.80 18.24
CA ARG A 136 3.06 -15.84 17.18
C ARG A 136 4.38 -16.55 16.89
N LEU A 137 5.52 -16.03 17.31
CA LEU A 137 6.80 -16.72 17.15
C LEU A 137 7.09 -17.56 18.41
N LYS A 138 7.21 -18.86 18.26
CA LYS A 138 7.92 -19.68 19.24
C LYS A 138 9.37 -19.18 19.23
N VAL A 139 9.76 -18.47 20.29
CA VAL A 139 11.15 -18.07 20.51
C VAL A 139 11.93 -19.35 20.75
N VAL A 140 12.74 -19.74 19.78
CA VAL A 140 13.85 -20.65 20.00
C VAL A 140 14.88 -19.85 20.79
N ASP A 141 15.20 -20.33 21.97
CA ASP A 141 16.19 -19.77 22.89
C ASP A 141 17.57 -19.88 22.21
N ASP A 142 17.96 -18.86 21.45
CA ASP A 142 19.36 -18.50 21.21
C ASP A 142 19.44 -17.11 20.54
N HIS A 143 20.41 -16.32 20.93
CA HIS A 143 20.55 -14.87 20.65
C HIS A 143 20.83 -14.47 19.19
N ARG A 144 20.45 -15.28 18.19
CA ARG A 144 20.60 -15.01 16.77
C ARG A 144 19.27 -15.24 16.04
N ILE A 145 18.55 -14.18 15.71
CA ILE A 145 17.46 -14.25 14.71
C ILE A 145 18.10 -14.70 13.39
N HIS A 146 17.76 -15.90 12.92
CA HIS A 146 18.18 -16.37 11.60
C HIS A 146 17.50 -15.47 10.54
N ARG A 147 18.29 -14.65 9.85
CA ARG A 147 17.75 -13.78 8.79
C ARG A 147 17.56 -14.61 7.53
N ILE A 148 16.34 -14.56 6.99
CA ILE A 148 15.98 -15.30 5.77
C ILE A 148 16.09 -14.40 4.52
N ARG A 149 16.37 -15.01 3.37
CA ARG A 149 16.32 -14.36 2.07
C ARG A 149 15.15 -14.88 1.25
N VAL A 150 14.28 -13.98 0.81
CA VAL A 150 13.06 -14.29 0.05
C VAL A 150 13.29 -14.00 -1.43
N ALA A 151 12.95 -14.94 -2.33
CA ALA A 151 12.79 -14.66 -3.75
C ALA A 151 11.33 -14.34 -4.06
N TYR A 152 11.08 -13.20 -4.67
CA TYR A 152 9.74 -12.82 -5.15
C TYR A 152 9.64 -13.07 -6.65
N VAL A 153 8.80 -14.03 -7.04
CA VAL A 153 8.50 -14.37 -8.44
C VAL A 153 7.20 -13.72 -8.84
N SER A 154 7.27 -12.73 -9.73
CA SER A 154 6.14 -11.89 -10.09
C SER A 154 6.44 -10.99 -11.29
N THR A 155 5.44 -10.27 -11.78
CA THR A 155 5.68 -9.03 -12.52
C THR A 155 6.28 -7.97 -11.59
N TYR A 156 7.09 -7.07 -12.13
CA TYR A 156 7.81 -6.05 -11.36
C TYR A 156 7.85 -4.72 -12.10
N PRO A 157 7.85 -3.54 -11.43
CA PRO A 157 8.09 -2.27 -12.10
C PRO A 157 9.46 -2.24 -12.79
N PRO A 158 9.57 -1.61 -13.99
CA PRO A 158 8.65 -0.63 -14.55
C PRO A 158 7.47 -1.18 -15.36
N ARG A 159 7.23 -2.50 -15.40
CA ARG A 159 6.01 -3.03 -16.02
C ARG A 159 4.77 -2.49 -15.31
N GLU A 160 3.90 -1.80 -16.07
CA GLU A 160 2.66 -1.20 -15.56
C GLU A 160 1.58 -2.27 -15.36
N CYS A 161 1.48 -2.78 -14.14
CA CYS A 161 0.57 -3.86 -13.78
C CYS A 161 0.24 -3.77 -12.29
N GLY A 162 -1.00 -4.06 -11.92
CA GLY A 162 -1.45 -4.04 -10.52
C GLY A 162 -0.66 -5.00 -9.62
N ILE A 163 -0.27 -6.17 -10.15
CA ILE A 163 0.51 -7.18 -9.43
C ILE A 163 1.96 -6.72 -9.24
N ALA A 164 2.54 -6.05 -10.25
CA ALA A 164 3.87 -5.46 -10.14
C ALA A 164 3.92 -4.41 -9.02
N THR A 165 2.89 -3.56 -8.94
CA THR A 165 2.74 -2.57 -7.86
C THR A 165 2.57 -3.24 -6.49
N TYR A 166 1.72 -4.27 -6.41
CA TYR A 166 1.54 -5.05 -5.17
C TYR A 166 2.85 -5.67 -4.70
N THR A 167 3.55 -6.36 -5.60
CA THR A 167 4.83 -7.03 -5.30
C THR A 167 5.87 -6.04 -4.80
N LYS A 168 6.00 -4.90 -5.49
CA LYS A 168 6.92 -3.83 -5.07
C LYS A 168 6.59 -3.32 -3.66
N HIS A 169 5.33 -3.04 -3.37
CA HIS A 169 4.91 -2.55 -2.05
C HIS A 169 5.16 -3.59 -0.95
N LEU A 170 4.88 -4.87 -1.21
CA LEU A 170 5.16 -5.95 -0.26
C LEU A 170 6.67 -6.07 0.02
N VAL A 171 7.48 -6.02 -1.03
CA VAL A 171 8.95 -6.08 -0.92
C VAL A 171 9.49 -4.87 -0.17
N ASP A 172 9.07 -3.66 -0.53
CA ASP A 172 9.52 -2.43 0.11
C ASP A 172 9.10 -2.38 1.59
N ALA A 173 7.89 -2.84 1.91
CA ALA A 173 7.42 -2.95 3.29
C ALA A 173 8.21 -4.02 4.07
N THR A 174 8.51 -5.16 3.46
CA THR A 174 9.33 -6.20 4.07
C THR A 174 10.73 -5.66 4.43
N ILE A 175 11.35 -4.91 3.51
CA ILE A 175 12.65 -4.27 3.75
C ILE A 175 12.55 -3.20 4.83
N ALA A 176 11.52 -2.35 4.78
CA ALA A 176 11.41 -1.21 5.68
C ALA A 176 11.08 -1.62 7.13
N TYR A 177 10.27 -2.65 7.32
CA TYR A 177 9.69 -3.00 8.62
C TYR A 177 10.19 -4.32 9.20
N CYS A 178 10.82 -5.20 8.39
CA CYS A 178 11.28 -6.52 8.82
C CYS A 178 12.80 -6.71 8.69
N THR A 179 13.59 -5.63 8.76
CA THR A 179 15.05 -5.60 8.53
C THR A 179 15.85 -6.58 9.38
N ARG A 180 15.36 -6.94 10.57
CA ARG A 180 16.01 -7.89 11.47
C ARG A 180 15.76 -9.34 11.06
N ALA A 181 14.63 -9.59 10.41
CA ALA A 181 14.16 -10.93 10.04
C ALA A 181 14.53 -11.29 8.60
N VAL A 182 14.64 -10.30 7.70
CA VAL A 182 14.85 -10.55 6.28
C VAL A 182 16.13 -9.87 5.79
N MET A 183 16.90 -10.59 4.96
CA MET A 183 18.00 -10.04 4.17
C MET A 183 17.43 -9.33 2.94
N SER A 184 18.29 -8.63 2.18
CA SER A 184 17.88 -8.02 0.91
C SER A 184 17.23 -9.08 0.01
N PRO A 185 15.96 -8.92 -0.37
CA PRO A 185 15.24 -9.90 -1.17
C PRO A 185 15.72 -9.93 -2.62
N VAL A 186 15.38 -10.99 -3.33
CA VAL A 186 15.68 -11.22 -4.75
C VAL A 186 14.39 -11.12 -5.55
N GLY A 187 14.39 -10.33 -6.63
CA GLY A 187 13.32 -10.31 -7.62
C GLY A 187 13.61 -11.29 -8.76
N VAL A 188 12.58 -12.06 -9.12
CA VAL A 188 12.53 -12.86 -10.36
C VAL A 188 11.36 -12.32 -11.16
N ALA A 189 11.65 -11.52 -12.19
CA ALA A 189 10.65 -10.71 -12.87
C ALA A 189 10.07 -11.41 -14.11
N MET A 190 8.74 -11.40 -14.23
CA MET A 190 8.01 -11.85 -15.41
C MET A 190 7.94 -10.72 -16.45
N ASN A 191 8.52 -10.94 -17.62
CA ASN A 191 8.39 -10.05 -18.77
C ASN A 191 7.18 -10.46 -19.62
N ASP A 192 6.51 -9.50 -20.23
CA ASP A 192 5.51 -9.77 -21.26
C ASP A 192 6.18 -10.08 -22.62
N ARG A 193 5.39 -10.56 -23.57
CA ARG A 193 5.85 -10.99 -24.88
C ARG A 193 6.72 -9.92 -25.58
N GLY A 194 7.98 -10.25 -25.78
CA GLY A 194 8.97 -9.35 -26.40
C GLY A 194 9.29 -8.10 -25.57
N GLY A 195 8.86 -8.06 -24.30
CA GLY A 195 9.15 -6.97 -23.37
C GLY A 195 10.57 -7.07 -22.83
N TYR A 196 11.30 -5.96 -22.92
CA TYR A 196 12.55 -5.77 -22.22
C TYR A 196 12.39 -4.61 -21.24
N TYR A 197 12.75 -4.85 -19.99
CA TYR A 197 12.63 -3.85 -18.93
C TYR A 197 13.97 -3.64 -18.24
N ASP A 198 14.31 -2.38 -18.00
CA ASP A 198 15.47 -2.01 -17.17
C ASP A 198 15.03 -2.04 -15.70
N TYR A 199 15.22 -3.19 -15.08
CA TYR A 199 14.84 -3.42 -13.71
C TYR A 199 15.88 -2.88 -12.72
N GLU A 200 15.42 -2.52 -11.53
CA GLU A 200 16.32 -2.21 -10.41
C GLU A 200 17.25 -3.41 -10.08
N THR A 201 18.38 -3.11 -9.45
CA THR A 201 19.45 -4.09 -9.16
C THR A 201 19.01 -5.31 -8.32
N ARG A 202 17.85 -5.24 -7.70
CA ARG A 202 17.24 -6.31 -6.90
C ARG A 202 16.69 -7.44 -7.76
N VAL A 203 16.26 -7.15 -8.97
CA VAL A 203 15.84 -8.17 -9.92
C VAL A 203 17.10 -8.88 -10.45
N LYS A 204 17.22 -10.18 -10.18
CA LYS A 204 18.40 -10.98 -10.50
C LYS A 204 18.17 -12.00 -11.62
N SER A 205 16.91 -12.33 -11.88
CA SER A 205 16.52 -13.23 -12.96
C SER A 205 15.26 -12.68 -13.63
N GLN A 206 15.13 -12.95 -14.91
CA GLN A 206 13.98 -12.55 -15.72
C GLN A 206 13.42 -13.77 -16.43
N ILE A 207 12.09 -13.85 -16.51
CA ILE A 207 11.37 -14.92 -17.20
C ILE A 207 10.65 -14.27 -18.38
N ASP A 208 10.88 -14.73 -19.59
CA ASP A 208 10.06 -14.41 -20.74
C ASP A 208 8.79 -15.25 -20.70
N VAL A 209 7.63 -14.60 -20.77
CA VAL A 209 6.32 -15.26 -20.62
C VAL A 209 6.12 -16.41 -21.63
N ASP A 210 6.65 -16.29 -22.85
CA ASP A 210 6.49 -17.28 -23.92
C ASP A 210 7.64 -18.31 -24.01
N ASP A 211 8.76 -18.10 -23.30
CA ASP A 211 9.91 -19.01 -23.31
C ASP A 211 9.93 -19.93 -22.08
N ILE A 212 9.44 -21.16 -22.25
CA ILE A 212 9.40 -22.16 -21.18
C ILE A 212 10.78 -22.46 -20.59
N GLN A 213 11.87 -22.33 -21.38
CA GLN A 213 13.22 -22.55 -20.90
C GLN A 213 13.66 -21.45 -19.93
N SER A 214 13.08 -20.26 -20.03
CA SER A 214 13.36 -19.17 -19.09
C SER A 214 12.83 -19.48 -17.69
N TYR A 215 11.73 -20.23 -17.56
CA TYR A 215 11.20 -20.71 -16.28
C TYR A 215 12.14 -21.73 -15.63
N GLU A 216 12.70 -22.64 -16.43
CA GLU A 216 13.70 -23.62 -15.94
C GLU A 216 14.98 -22.93 -15.44
N LYS A 217 15.48 -21.95 -16.22
CA LYS A 217 16.67 -21.15 -15.83
C LYS A 217 16.42 -20.37 -14.53
N ALA A 218 15.21 -19.84 -14.36
CA ALA A 218 14.83 -19.13 -13.14
C ALA A 218 14.79 -20.07 -11.93
N ALA A 219 14.26 -21.30 -12.06
CA ALA A 219 14.30 -22.31 -11.00
C ALA A 219 15.73 -22.69 -10.64
N GLN A 220 16.59 -22.94 -11.64
CA GLN A 220 18.02 -23.22 -11.43
C GLN A 220 18.71 -22.07 -10.68
N TYR A 221 18.44 -20.81 -11.06
CA TYR A 221 18.97 -19.65 -10.37
C TYR A 221 18.52 -19.62 -8.89
N ILE A 222 17.23 -19.83 -8.60
CA ILE A 222 16.69 -19.84 -7.25
C ILE A 222 17.37 -20.94 -6.41
N ASN A 223 17.47 -22.16 -6.93
CA ASN A 223 18.04 -23.29 -6.21
C ASN A 223 19.54 -23.10 -5.91
N ALA A 224 20.29 -22.52 -6.86
CA ALA A 224 21.72 -22.26 -6.71
C ALA A 224 22.05 -21.02 -5.86
N SER A 225 21.07 -20.17 -5.58
CA SER A 225 21.24 -18.94 -4.81
C SER A 225 21.12 -19.18 -3.30
N ASP A 226 21.44 -18.16 -2.50
CA ASP A 226 21.27 -18.14 -1.04
C ASP A 226 19.84 -17.76 -0.61
N VAL A 227 18.85 -18.00 -1.47
CA VAL A 227 17.42 -17.85 -1.17
C VAL A 227 16.97 -18.99 -0.26
N ASP A 228 16.21 -18.66 0.78
CA ASP A 228 15.66 -19.63 1.72
C ASP A 228 14.23 -20.03 1.38
N VAL A 229 13.42 -19.09 0.88
CA VAL A 229 12.00 -19.29 0.59
C VAL A 229 11.58 -18.49 -0.64
N VAL A 230 10.62 -19.03 -1.39
CA VAL A 230 10.04 -18.39 -2.59
C VAL A 230 8.66 -17.85 -2.28
N ASN A 231 8.40 -16.59 -2.60
CA ASN A 231 7.06 -16.03 -2.66
C ASN A 231 6.61 -15.86 -4.11
N LEU A 232 5.69 -16.71 -4.56
CA LEU A 232 5.09 -16.62 -5.88
C LEU A 232 3.83 -15.75 -5.83
N GLN A 233 3.73 -14.76 -6.71
CA GLN A 233 2.51 -13.99 -6.93
C GLN A 233 1.78 -14.57 -8.13
N HIS A 234 0.72 -15.32 -7.89
CA HIS A 234 0.00 -16.03 -8.95
C HIS A 234 -1.19 -15.23 -9.47
N GLU A 235 -1.20 -15.03 -10.78
CA GLU A 235 -2.33 -14.58 -11.58
C GLU A 235 -2.22 -15.26 -12.95
N TYR A 236 -3.31 -15.82 -13.46
CA TYR A 236 -3.31 -16.57 -14.71
C TYR A 236 -2.69 -15.81 -15.89
N GLY A 237 -3.00 -14.51 -15.99
CA GLY A 237 -2.60 -13.68 -17.13
C GLY A 237 -1.15 -13.19 -17.13
N ILE A 238 -0.33 -13.49 -16.12
CA ILE A 238 1.07 -13.05 -16.08
C ILE A 238 2.07 -14.14 -16.46
N PHE A 239 1.63 -15.39 -16.57
CA PHE A 239 2.43 -16.54 -16.97
C PHE A 239 2.06 -17.00 -18.37
N GLY A 240 2.99 -17.69 -19.06
CA GLY A 240 2.79 -18.20 -20.41
C GLY A 240 2.02 -19.52 -20.45
N GLY A 241 1.67 -19.90 -21.68
CA GLY A 241 0.83 -21.06 -21.92
C GLY A 241 -0.67 -20.77 -21.74
N GLU A 242 -1.50 -21.79 -21.86
CA GLU A 242 -2.92 -21.65 -21.64
C GLU A 242 -3.22 -21.50 -20.15
N TRP A 243 -3.93 -20.44 -19.77
CA TRP A 243 -4.18 -20.10 -18.36
C TRP A 243 -2.92 -19.97 -17.50
N GLY A 244 -1.75 -19.69 -18.11
CA GLY A 244 -0.52 -19.48 -17.35
C GLY A 244 0.18 -20.78 -16.92
N GLU A 245 -0.08 -21.90 -17.59
CA GLU A 245 0.39 -23.24 -17.20
C GLU A 245 1.91 -23.38 -17.07
N TYR A 246 2.71 -22.51 -17.75
CA TYR A 246 4.18 -22.57 -17.66
C TYR A 246 4.72 -22.32 -16.25
N VAL A 247 3.94 -21.70 -15.36
CA VAL A 247 4.31 -21.55 -13.94
C VAL A 247 4.55 -22.90 -13.26
N ILE A 248 3.86 -23.96 -13.70
CA ILE A 248 4.01 -25.32 -13.15
C ILE A 248 5.41 -25.85 -13.46
N GLU A 249 5.98 -25.53 -14.62
CA GLU A 249 7.34 -25.94 -14.97
C GLU A 249 8.41 -25.26 -14.11
N LEU A 250 8.17 -24.04 -13.65
CA LEU A 250 9.00 -23.38 -12.64
C LEU A 250 8.85 -24.10 -11.29
N LEU A 251 7.61 -24.27 -10.82
CA LEU A 251 7.32 -24.81 -9.48
C LEU A 251 7.83 -26.23 -9.29
N LYS A 252 7.69 -27.11 -10.30
CA LYS A 252 8.21 -28.50 -10.27
C LYS A 252 9.71 -28.59 -10.02
N ARG A 253 10.48 -27.54 -10.35
CA ARG A 253 11.94 -27.52 -10.27
C ARG A 253 12.48 -26.77 -9.07
N ILE A 254 11.63 -26.03 -8.36
CA ILE A 254 12.03 -25.31 -7.14
C ILE A 254 12.19 -26.32 -6.00
N GLU A 255 13.35 -26.27 -5.33
CA GLU A 255 13.71 -27.12 -4.19
C GLU A 255 13.56 -26.41 -2.85
N LYS A 256 13.15 -25.13 -2.87
CA LYS A 256 12.95 -24.29 -1.70
C LYS A 256 11.46 -24.25 -1.34
N PRO A 257 11.10 -24.02 -0.07
CA PRO A 257 9.70 -23.80 0.30
C PRO A 257 9.05 -22.69 -0.51
N VAL A 258 7.80 -22.92 -0.95
CA VAL A 258 7.04 -22.01 -1.79
C VAL A 258 5.81 -21.51 -1.06
N VAL A 259 5.68 -20.19 -0.92
CA VAL A 259 4.48 -19.50 -0.44
C VAL A 259 3.84 -18.77 -1.61
N THR A 260 2.70 -19.25 -2.08
CA THR A 260 1.98 -18.66 -3.22
C THR A 260 0.87 -17.72 -2.77
N THR A 261 0.86 -16.50 -3.31
CA THR A 261 -0.24 -15.55 -3.16
C THR A 261 -1.14 -15.61 -4.38
N LEU A 262 -2.42 -15.92 -4.19
CA LEU A 262 -3.40 -15.99 -5.26
C LEU A 262 -4.12 -14.65 -5.43
N HIS A 263 -3.98 -14.03 -6.61
CA HIS A 263 -4.68 -12.80 -6.97
C HIS A 263 -6.08 -13.08 -7.55
N THR A 264 -6.27 -14.26 -8.14
CA THR A 264 -7.56 -14.76 -8.64
C THR A 264 -7.80 -16.19 -8.15
N VAL A 265 -9.01 -16.46 -7.67
CA VAL A 265 -9.52 -17.81 -7.35
C VAL A 265 -10.91 -17.92 -7.95
N LEU A 266 -11.07 -18.74 -8.98
CA LEU A 266 -12.34 -18.88 -9.70
C LEU A 266 -13.29 -19.83 -8.95
N GLU A 267 -14.53 -19.38 -8.74
CA GLU A 267 -15.59 -20.20 -8.14
C GLU A 267 -16.14 -21.23 -9.14
N VAL A 268 -16.15 -20.87 -10.43
CA VAL A 268 -16.57 -21.75 -11.53
C VAL A 268 -15.47 -21.79 -12.59
N PRO A 269 -14.36 -22.51 -12.33
CA PRO A 269 -13.23 -22.56 -13.26
C PRO A 269 -13.55 -23.40 -14.50
N VAL A 270 -13.06 -22.97 -15.66
CA VAL A 270 -12.96 -23.86 -16.82
C VAL A 270 -11.91 -24.96 -16.55
N PRO A 271 -11.99 -26.13 -17.22
CA PRO A 271 -11.12 -27.27 -16.91
C PRO A 271 -9.63 -26.94 -16.90
N ASP A 272 -9.14 -26.15 -17.86
CA ASP A 272 -7.73 -25.80 -17.97
C ASP A 272 -7.28 -24.85 -16.86
N ALA A 273 -8.09 -23.82 -16.55
CA ALA A 273 -7.80 -22.94 -15.41
C ALA A 273 -7.78 -23.72 -14.08
N ARG A 274 -8.69 -24.69 -13.92
CA ARG A 274 -8.74 -25.56 -12.75
C ARG A 274 -7.47 -26.39 -12.62
N ARG A 275 -7.05 -27.05 -13.70
CA ARG A 275 -5.83 -27.87 -13.75
C ARG A 275 -4.58 -27.04 -13.35
N VAL A 276 -4.49 -25.81 -13.87
CA VAL A 276 -3.35 -24.94 -13.56
C VAL A 276 -3.33 -24.57 -12.08
N LEU A 277 -4.47 -24.15 -11.52
CA LEU A 277 -4.50 -23.80 -10.10
C LEU A 277 -4.26 -25.03 -9.20
N GLU A 278 -4.81 -26.19 -9.52
CA GLU A 278 -4.54 -27.43 -8.80
C GLU A 278 -3.04 -27.76 -8.80
N GLY A 279 -2.35 -27.59 -9.94
CA GLY A 279 -0.88 -27.73 -10.00
C GLY A 279 -0.13 -26.70 -9.16
N VAL A 280 -0.56 -25.44 -9.17
CA VAL A 280 0.03 -24.41 -8.29
C VAL A 280 -0.18 -24.74 -6.81
N LEU A 281 -1.37 -25.22 -6.46
CA LEU A 281 -1.67 -25.66 -5.09
C LEU A 281 -0.80 -26.86 -4.69
N GLU A 282 -0.57 -27.84 -5.59
CA GLU A 282 0.25 -29.03 -5.33
C GLU A 282 1.68 -28.67 -4.93
N TYR A 283 2.32 -27.77 -5.70
CA TYR A 283 3.72 -27.39 -5.51
C TYR A 283 3.95 -26.21 -4.54
N SER A 284 2.91 -25.72 -3.88
CA SER A 284 3.03 -24.68 -2.84
C SER A 284 2.97 -25.30 -1.45
N ASP A 285 3.85 -24.91 -0.53
CA ASP A 285 3.79 -25.30 0.89
C ASP A 285 2.65 -24.55 1.59
N PHE A 286 2.52 -23.26 1.31
CA PHE A 286 1.43 -22.42 1.79
C PHE A 286 0.83 -21.59 0.68
N VAL A 287 -0.47 -21.31 0.82
CA VAL A 287 -1.24 -20.50 -0.12
C VAL A 287 -1.89 -19.33 0.62
N VAL A 288 -1.67 -18.13 0.12
CA VAL A 288 -2.24 -16.91 0.67
C VAL A 288 -3.40 -16.46 -0.22
N VAL A 289 -4.54 -16.18 0.40
CA VAL A 289 -5.67 -15.49 -0.21
C VAL A 289 -5.91 -14.15 0.48
N MET A 290 -6.30 -13.14 -0.28
CA MET A 290 -6.46 -11.77 0.21
C MET A 290 -7.89 -11.45 0.67
N ALA A 291 -8.85 -12.33 0.42
CA ALA A 291 -10.20 -12.29 0.96
C ALA A 291 -10.58 -13.66 1.53
N LYS A 292 -11.31 -13.69 2.64
CA LYS A 292 -11.74 -14.94 3.30
C LYS A 292 -12.62 -15.81 2.41
N ALA A 293 -13.40 -15.19 1.53
CA ALA A 293 -14.19 -15.90 0.52
C ALA A 293 -13.32 -16.88 -0.30
N GLY A 294 -12.07 -16.52 -0.60
CA GLY A 294 -11.12 -17.37 -1.30
C GLY A 294 -10.80 -18.68 -0.57
N MET A 295 -10.73 -18.65 0.76
CA MET A 295 -10.52 -19.88 1.54
C MET A 295 -11.64 -20.88 1.30
N GLY A 296 -12.91 -20.43 1.39
CA GLY A 296 -14.07 -21.28 1.17
C GLY A 296 -14.17 -21.79 -0.27
N ILE A 297 -13.74 -21.01 -1.27
CA ILE A 297 -13.71 -21.44 -2.67
C ILE A 297 -12.64 -22.53 -2.86
N LEU A 298 -11.42 -22.32 -2.35
CA LEU A 298 -10.33 -23.30 -2.43
C LEU A 298 -10.73 -24.64 -1.79
N GLU A 299 -11.40 -24.60 -0.66
CA GLU A 299 -11.87 -25.81 0.01
C GLU A 299 -12.97 -26.54 -0.79
N ARG A 300 -14.03 -25.81 -1.19
CA ARG A 300 -15.19 -26.42 -1.88
C ARG A 300 -14.89 -26.86 -3.31
N VAL A 301 -14.14 -26.04 -4.07
CA VAL A 301 -13.96 -26.23 -5.52
C VAL A 301 -12.70 -27.02 -5.83
N TYR A 302 -11.61 -26.76 -5.10
CA TYR A 302 -10.29 -27.33 -5.39
C TYR A 302 -9.85 -28.39 -4.37
N GLY A 303 -10.65 -28.66 -3.34
CA GLY A 303 -10.32 -29.64 -2.29
C GLY A 303 -9.09 -29.27 -1.45
N CYS A 304 -8.66 -28.01 -1.52
CA CYS A 304 -7.53 -27.51 -0.75
C CYS A 304 -8.04 -26.77 0.49
N GLY A 305 -7.64 -27.21 1.68
CA GLY A 305 -8.10 -26.64 2.95
C GLY A 305 -7.06 -26.78 4.07
N GLY A 306 -7.51 -26.54 5.30
CA GLY A 306 -6.70 -26.69 6.50
C GLY A 306 -5.57 -25.66 6.63
N ASP A 307 -4.48 -26.08 7.25
CA ASP A 307 -3.35 -25.22 7.59
C ASP A 307 -2.56 -24.68 6.39
N LYS A 308 -2.75 -25.28 5.21
CA LYS A 308 -2.09 -24.83 3.98
C LYS A 308 -2.55 -23.45 3.52
N ILE A 309 -3.82 -23.07 3.77
CA ILE A 309 -4.37 -21.80 3.33
C ILE A 309 -4.28 -20.77 4.45
N LYS A 310 -3.76 -19.60 4.14
CA LYS A 310 -3.65 -18.45 5.05
C LYS A 310 -4.36 -17.24 4.47
N HIS A 311 -5.11 -16.53 5.31
CA HIS A 311 -5.66 -15.24 4.95
C HIS A 311 -4.71 -14.14 5.36
N ILE A 312 -4.16 -13.42 4.37
CA ILE A 312 -3.40 -12.18 4.58
C ILE A 312 -4.08 -11.13 3.68
N PRO A 313 -4.67 -10.06 4.24
CA PRO A 313 -5.44 -9.10 3.46
C PRO A 313 -4.55 -8.36 2.46
N HIS A 314 -5.19 -7.81 1.40
CA HIS A 314 -4.50 -6.96 0.44
C HIS A 314 -3.92 -5.72 1.15
N GLY A 315 -2.61 -5.48 0.98
CA GLY A 315 -1.94 -4.34 1.59
C GLY A 315 -2.49 -2.99 1.13
N CYS A 316 -2.44 -2.02 2.02
CA CYS A 316 -2.80 -0.63 1.72
C CYS A 316 -1.80 0.36 2.33
N PRO A 317 -1.69 1.58 1.79
CA PRO A 317 -0.80 2.58 2.35
C PRO A 317 -1.21 2.99 3.78
N ASN A 318 -0.23 3.25 4.62
CA ASN A 318 -0.47 3.77 5.96
C ASN A 318 -0.57 5.30 5.91
N VAL A 319 -1.75 5.81 5.63
CA VAL A 319 -2.02 7.25 5.53
C VAL A 319 -2.72 7.79 6.76
N HIS A 320 -2.45 9.07 7.07
CA HIS A 320 -3.21 9.77 8.11
C HIS A 320 -4.59 10.14 7.58
N HIS A 321 -5.58 10.03 8.45
CA HIS A 321 -6.90 10.59 8.16
C HIS A 321 -6.81 12.12 8.14
N ILE A 322 -7.09 12.72 6.99
CA ILE A 322 -7.08 14.17 6.76
C ILE A 322 -8.50 14.58 6.38
N GLU A 323 -8.93 15.73 6.89
CA GLU A 323 -10.21 16.32 6.49
C GLU A 323 -10.22 16.61 4.97
N THR A 324 -11.22 16.05 4.29
CA THR A 324 -11.38 16.15 2.82
C THR A 324 -11.37 17.61 2.34
N ALA A 325 -11.95 18.54 3.12
CA ALA A 325 -11.99 19.95 2.80
C ALA A 325 -10.59 20.59 2.65
N MET A 326 -9.60 20.15 3.43
CA MET A 326 -8.23 20.66 3.32
C MET A 326 -7.59 20.25 1.98
N THR A 327 -7.75 19.00 1.60
CA THR A 327 -7.14 18.48 0.36
C THR A 327 -7.86 18.98 -0.89
N LYS A 328 -9.17 19.21 -0.85
CA LYS A 328 -9.93 19.79 -1.96
C LYS A 328 -9.39 21.15 -2.41
N ARG A 329 -8.91 21.98 -1.48
CA ARG A 329 -8.35 23.32 -1.80
C ARG A 329 -7.13 23.22 -2.73
N SER A 330 -6.26 22.24 -2.55
CA SER A 330 -5.07 22.04 -3.40
C SER A 330 -5.41 21.64 -4.84
N PHE A 331 -6.65 21.16 -5.07
CA PHE A 331 -7.15 20.78 -6.40
C PHE A 331 -8.18 21.76 -6.97
N GLY A 332 -8.50 22.88 -6.25
CA GLY A 332 -9.56 23.81 -6.66
C GLY A 332 -10.95 23.18 -6.64
N LEU A 333 -11.21 22.24 -5.71
CA LEU A 333 -12.44 21.46 -5.61
C LEU A 333 -13.26 21.80 -4.35
N GLN A 334 -12.97 22.91 -3.66
CA GLN A 334 -13.61 23.29 -2.39
C GLN A 334 -15.13 23.42 -2.50
N ASP A 335 -15.64 23.85 -3.66
CA ASP A 335 -17.07 24.09 -3.91
C ASP A 335 -17.76 22.88 -4.60
N ARG A 336 -17.10 21.74 -4.65
CA ARG A 336 -17.61 20.52 -5.29
C ARG A 336 -17.81 19.41 -4.28
N VAL A 337 -18.83 18.59 -4.51
CA VAL A 337 -18.93 17.25 -3.90
C VAL A 337 -18.27 16.25 -4.85
N VAL A 338 -17.24 15.58 -4.39
CA VAL A 338 -16.37 14.75 -5.24
C VAL A 338 -16.71 13.27 -5.06
N LEU A 339 -17.21 12.67 -6.13
CA LEU A 339 -17.22 11.21 -6.31
C LEU A 339 -15.92 10.82 -7.01
N SER A 340 -15.39 9.63 -6.77
CA SER A 340 -14.27 9.13 -7.56
C SER A 340 -14.26 7.61 -7.74
N THR A 341 -13.64 7.19 -8.84
CA THR A 341 -13.22 5.81 -9.12
C THR A 341 -11.81 5.88 -9.69
N PHE A 342 -10.91 5.00 -9.25
CA PHE A 342 -9.57 4.93 -9.85
C PHE A 342 -9.18 3.53 -10.27
N GLY A 343 -8.19 3.44 -11.16
CA GLY A 343 -7.57 2.21 -11.61
C GLY A 343 -7.32 2.20 -13.12
N LEU A 344 -6.73 1.13 -13.61
CA LEU A 344 -6.55 0.91 -15.05
C LEU A 344 -7.94 0.67 -15.70
N LEU A 345 -8.32 1.54 -16.62
CA LEU A 345 -9.65 1.58 -17.22
C LEU A 345 -9.90 0.38 -18.13
N SER A 346 -11.02 -0.28 -17.91
CA SER A 346 -11.56 -1.36 -18.74
C SER A 346 -13.06 -1.51 -18.47
N SER A 347 -13.79 -2.21 -19.33
CA SER A 347 -15.21 -2.53 -19.12
C SER A 347 -15.47 -3.32 -17.81
N GLY A 348 -14.45 -4.04 -17.31
CA GLY A 348 -14.52 -4.72 -16.03
C GLY A 348 -14.55 -3.77 -14.80
N LYS A 349 -14.47 -2.44 -15.00
CA LYS A 349 -14.61 -1.44 -13.94
C LYS A 349 -16.04 -0.92 -13.77
N GLY A 350 -16.90 -1.07 -14.78
CA GLY A 350 -18.32 -0.67 -14.71
C GLY A 350 -18.55 0.84 -14.54
N ILE A 351 -17.62 1.68 -15.00
CA ILE A 351 -17.65 3.14 -14.83
C ILE A 351 -18.89 3.74 -15.49
N GLU A 352 -19.36 3.13 -16.59
CA GLU A 352 -20.57 3.50 -17.29
C GLU A 352 -21.80 3.54 -16.37
N TYR A 353 -21.93 2.60 -15.43
CA TYR A 353 -23.08 2.56 -14.52
C TYR A 353 -23.10 3.73 -13.54
N VAL A 354 -21.92 4.25 -13.16
CA VAL A 354 -21.86 5.48 -12.35
C VAL A 354 -22.22 6.69 -13.19
N ILE A 355 -21.74 6.78 -14.43
CA ILE A 355 -22.09 7.87 -15.35
C ILE A 355 -23.60 7.88 -15.62
N ASP A 356 -24.22 6.72 -15.83
CA ASP A 356 -25.66 6.59 -16.00
C ASP A 356 -26.48 6.95 -14.74
N ALA A 357 -25.89 6.81 -13.55
CA ALA A 357 -26.52 7.23 -12.29
C ALA A 357 -26.47 8.75 -12.07
N LEU A 358 -25.48 9.45 -12.67
CA LEU A 358 -25.26 10.89 -12.41
C LEU A 358 -26.44 11.81 -12.74
N PRO A 359 -27.25 11.60 -13.80
CA PRO A 359 -28.39 12.50 -14.07
C PRO A 359 -29.36 12.63 -12.89
N GLN A 360 -29.63 11.53 -12.18
CA GLN A 360 -30.49 11.56 -10.99
C GLN A 360 -29.79 12.29 -9.82
N ILE A 361 -28.49 12.05 -9.62
CA ILE A 361 -27.70 12.65 -8.54
C ILE A 361 -27.56 14.16 -8.78
N VAL A 362 -27.16 14.57 -9.98
CA VAL A 362 -26.91 15.98 -10.35
C VAL A 362 -28.19 16.82 -10.29
N LYS A 363 -29.36 16.23 -10.50
CA LYS A 363 -30.65 16.91 -10.36
C LYS A 363 -30.88 17.44 -8.93
N GLU A 364 -30.42 16.70 -7.93
CA GLU A 364 -30.54 17.04 -6.51
C GLU A 364 -29.28 17.77 -6.00
N PHE A 365 -28.09 17.38 -6.49
CA PHE A 365 -26.78 17.90 -6.09
C PHE A 365 -25.98 18.37 -7.32
N PRO A 366 -26.26 19.57 -7.88
CA PRO A 366 -25.62 20.06 -9.10
C PRO A 366 -24.10 20.30 -8.97
N GLU A 367 -23.59 20.43 -7.74
CA GLU A 367 -22.16 20.59 -7.42
C GLU A 367 -21.37 19.29 -7.52
N ILE A 368 -21.98 18.15 -7.80
CA ILE A 368 -21.29 16.86 -7.97
C ILE A 368 -20.23 16.95 -9.07
N LEU A 369 -19.07 16.40 -8.77
CA LEU A 369 -18.00 16.12 -9.73
C LEU A 369 -17.54 14.67 -9.58
N TYR A 370 -17.70 13.90 -10.62
CA TYR A 370 -17.17 12.54 -10.69
C TYR A 370 -15.78 12.53 -11.32
N LEU A 371 -14.77 12.12 -10.56
CA LEU A 371 -13.38 11.96 -11.00
C LEU A 371 -13.13 10.52 -11.43
N ILE A 372 -12.79 10.31 -12.68
CA ILE A 372 -12.36 9.03 -13.24
C ILE A 372 -10.85 9.09 -13.37
N ILE A 373 -10.13 8.36 -12.51
CA ILE A 373 -8.67 8.49 -12.33
C ILE A 373 -7.97 7.25 -12.85
N GLY A 374 -7.08 7.42 -13.83
CA GLY A 374 -6.26 6.38 -14.40
C GLY A 374 -6.29 6.35 -15.92
N GLU A 375 -5.37 5.61 -16.49
CA GLU A 375 -5.29 5.38 -17.93
C GLU A 375 -5.92 4.05 -18.33
N THR A 376 -6.08 3.83 -19.63
CA THR A 376 -6.57 2.55 -20.17
C THR A 376 -5.58 1.44 -19.84
N HIS A 377 -6.10 0.29 -19.40
CA HIS A 377 -5.27 -0.88 -19.09
C HIS A 377 -4.33 -1.21 -20.25
N PRO A 378 -3.00 -1.35 -20.04
CA PRO A 378 -2.03 -1.52 -21.13
C PRO A 378 -2.39 -2.65 -22.12
N GLU A 379 -2.81 -3.81 -21.62
CA GLU A 379 -3.20 -4.93 -22.49
C GLU A 379 -4.50 -4.65 -23.28
N ILE A 380 -5.46 -3.94 -22.67
CA ILE A 380 -6.67 -3.49 -23.37
C ILE A 380 -6.29 -2.46 -24.44
N ARG A 381 -5.41 -1.52 -24.11
CA ARG A 381 -4.93 -0.51 -25.07
C ARG A 381 -4.22 -1.14 -26.27
N LYS A 382 -3.42 -2.20 -26.06
CA LYS A 382 -2.78 -2.95 -27.16
C LYS A 382 -3.81 -3.65 -28.07
N ARG A 383 -4.87 -4.22 -27.47
CA ARG A 383 -5.86 -5.03 -28.18
C ARG A 383 -7.01 -4.22 -28.79
N GLU A 384 -7.52 -3.25 -28.06
CA GLU A 384 -8.77 -2.52 -28.35
C GLU A 384 -8.57 -1.00 -28.47
N GLY A 385 -7.34 -0.50 -28.24
CA GLY A 385 -7.06 0.93 -28.21
C GLY A 385 -7.77 1.64 -27.06
N GLU A 386 -8.28 2.83 -27.32
CA GLU A 386 -9.00 3.67 -26.34
C GLU A 386 -10.54 3.52 -26.46
N THR A 387 -11.04 2.42 -27.03
CA THR A 387 -12.46 2.21 -27.35
C THR A 387 -13.35 2.40 -26.13
N TYR A 388 -13.00 1.80 -24.98
CA TYR A 388 -13.81 1.94 -23.76
C TYR A 388 -13.79 3.38 -23.23
N ARG A 389 -12.65 4.06 -23.24
CA ARG A 389 -12.58 5.46 -22.83
C ARG A 389 -13.41 6.37 -23.74
N GLN A 390 -13.35 6.14 -25.06
CA GLN A 390 -14.15 6.92 -26.02
C GLN A 390 -15.63 6.68 -25.81
N PHE A 391 -16.04 5.45 -25.53
CA PHE A 391 -17.41 5.12 -25.14
C PHE A 391 -17.87 5.93 -23.92
N LEU A 392 -17.05 5.98 -22.85
CA LEU A 392 -17.36 6.77 -21.65
C LEU A 392 -17.46 8.28 -21.93
N LEU A 393 -16.57 8.82 -22.77
CA LEU A 393 -16.62 10.23 -23.18
C LEU A 393 -17.89 10.55 -23.94
N ASN A 394 -18.28 9.68 -24.88
CA ASN A 394 -19.52 9.85 -25.65
C ASN A 394 -20.76 9.75 -24.75
N LEU A 395 -20.74 8.87 -23.76
CA LEU A 395 -21.82 8.72 -22.77
C LEU A 395 -21.97 10.01 -21.94
N VAL A 396 -20.86 10.57 -21.44
CA VAL A 396 -20.84 11.85 -20.71
C VAL A 396 -21.41 12.99 -21.56
N GLU A 397 -21.08 13.03 -22.85
CA GLU A 397 -21.58 14.04 -23.78
C GLU A 397 -23.06 13.89 -24.05
N SER A 398 -23.53 12.66 -24.33
CA SER A 398 -24.94 12.37 -24.62
C SER A 398 -25.87 12.70 -23.45
N LEU A 399 -25.38 12.54 -22.21
CA LEU A 399 -26.12 12.85 -20.99
C LEU A 399 -25.96 14.31 -20.53
N GLY A 400 -25.18 15.14 -21.25
CA GLY A 400 -24.97 16.55 -20.90
C GLY A 400 -24.12 16.78 -19.64
N LEU A 401 -23.29 15.80 -19.24
CA LEU A 401 -22.58 15.78 -17.95
C LEU A 401 -21.14 16.32 -18.01
N LYS A 402 -20.74 17.05 -19.07
CA LYS A 402 -19.38 17.60 -19.24
C LYS A 402 -18.87 18.42 -18.04
N LYS A 403 -19.77 19.07 -17.29
CA LYS A 403 -19.41 19.85 -16.09
C LYS A 403 -19.29 19.01 -14.82
N ASN A 404 -19.81 17.79 -14.85
CA ASN A 404 -19.94 16.90 -13.69
C ASN A 404 -19.02 15.68 -13.76
N VAL A 405 -18.28 15.48 -14.87
CA VAL A 405 -17.33 14.39 -15.03
C VAL A 405 -15.97 14.94 -15.46
N ARG A 406 -14.92 14.47 -14.82
CA ARG A 406 -13.53 14.81 -15.16
C ARG A 406 -12.69 13.54 -15.23
N PHE A 407 -11.96 13.37 -16.34
CA PHE A 407 -10.99 12.29 -16.51
C PHE A 407 -9.59 12.78 -16.14
N VAL A 408 -8.88 11.98 -15.34
CA VAL A 408 -7.45 12.15 -15.03
C VAL A 408 -6.70 11.03 -15.74
N ASN A 409 -6.38 11.27 -17.03
CA ASN A 409 -5.90 10.26 -17.98
C ASN A 409 -4.39 9.99 -17.87
N ARG A 410 -3.93 9.52 -16.72
CA ARG A 410 -2.52 9.14 -16.51
C ARG A 410 -2.39 8.16 -15.35
N PHE A 411 -1.34 7.36 -15.37
CA PHE A 411 -0.91 6.59 -14.22
C PHE A 411 -0.32 7.54 -13.17
N LEU A 412 -0.92 7.58 -11.98
CA LEU A 412 -0.50 8.50 -10.93
C LEU A 412 0.57 7.89 -10.03
N PRO A 413 1.59 8.66 -9.62
CA PRO A 413 2.42 8.32 -8.47
C PRO A 413 1.57 8.13 -7.22
N GLU A 414 1.97 7.22 -6.32
CA GLU A 414 1.16 6.83 -5.16
C GLU A 414 0.76 8.02 -4.27
N ASN A 415 1.69 8.94 -3.99
CA ASN A 415 1.44 10.12 -3.18
C ASN A 415 0.38 11.04 -3.79
N GLU A 416 0.39 11.20 -5.10
CA GLU A 416 -0.60 12.00 -5.82
C GLU A 416 -1.97 11.31 -5.84
N LEU A 417 -2.00 9.99 -6.08
CA LEU A 417 -3.21 9.18 -6.00
C LEU A 417 -3.86 9.30 -4.61
N ILE A 418 -3.06 9.16 -3.55
CA ILE A 418 -3.54 9.34 -2.17
C ILE A 418 -4.15 10.72 -1.99
N SER A 419 -3.54 11.78 -2.54
CA SER A 419 -4.08 13.14 -2.45
C SER A 419 -5.43 13.28 -3.15
N TYR A 420 -5.61 12.70 -4.33
CA TYR A 420 -6.92 12.63 -5.00
C TYR A 420 -7.96 11.88 -4.17
N LEU A 421 -7.58 10.74 -3.60
CA LEU A 421 -8.49 9.98 -2.74
C LEU A 421 -8.84 10.74 -1.47
N GLN A 422 -7.90 11.46 -0.87
CA GLN A 422 -8.17 12.33 0.29
C GLN A 422 -9.10 13.49 -0.07
N ALA A 423 -9.07 14.01 -1.30
CA ALA A 423 -9.99 15.03 -1.80
C ALA A 423 -11.37 14.48 -2.20
N THR A 424 -11.57 13.16 -2.19
CA THR A 424 -12.83 12.49 -2.51
C THR A 424 -13.77 12.48 -1.31
N ASP A 425 -15.06 12.73 -1.52
CA ASP A 425 -16.11 12.57 -0.49
C ASP A 425 -16.65 11.14 -0.48
N ILE A 426 -17.01 10.61 -1.65
CA ILE A 426 -17.56 9.26 -1.79
C ILE A 426 -16.75 8.52 -2.87
N TYR A 427 -16.25 7.36 -2.53
CA TYR A 427 -15.55 6.47 -3.46
C TYR A 427 -16.51 5.41 -3.98
N VAL A 428 -16.61 5.25 -5.31
CA VAL A 428 -17.54 4.31 -5.95
C VAL A 428 -16.77 3.19 -6.66
N ILE A 429 -17.15 1.92 -6.38
CA ILE A 429 -16.57 0.73 -7.02
C ILE A 429 -17.71 -0.08 -7.66
N PRO A 430 -18.06 0.21 -8.91
CA PRO A 430 -19.23 -0.40 -9.56
C PRO A 430 -18.85 -1.63 -10.39
N TYR A 431 -17.95 -2.49 -9.89
CA TYR A 431 -17.50 -3.66 -10.65
C TYR A 431 -18.71 -4.52 -11.09
N PRO A 432 -18.78 -4.91 -12.39
CA PRO A 432 -19.95 -5.61 -12.93
C PRO A 432 -19.97 -7.11 -12.63
N ASN A 433 -18.85 -7.68 -12.14
CA ASN A 433 -18.66 -9.11 -11.89
C ASN A 433 -18.40 -9.40 -10.42
N ARG A 434 -19.00 -10.47 -9.91
CA ARG A 434 -18.87 -10.93 -8.53
C ARG A 434 -17.48 -11.52 -8.21
N GLU A 435 -16.84 -12.12 -9.20
CA GLU A 435 -15.66 -12.99 -9.00
C GLU A 435 -14.36 -12.27 -8.61
N GLN A 436 -14.36 -10.96 -8.46
CA GLN A 436 -13.17 -10.21 -8.07
C GLN A 436 -12.81 -10.49 -6.60
N ILE A 437 -11.79 -11.35 -6.39
CA ILE A 437 -11.39 -11.81 -5.05
C ILE A 437 -10.39 -10.89 -4.36
N SER A 438 -9.75 -9.98 -5.11
CA SER A 438 -8.86 -8.97 -4.57
C SER A 438 -9.08 -7.64 -5.27
N SER A 439 -8.98 -6.52 -4.54
CA SER A 439 -9.12 -5.18 -5.11
C SER A 439 -8.20 -4.20 -4.39
N GLY A 440 -7.11 -3.83 -5.05
CA GLY A 440 -6.22 -2.78 -4.56
C GLY A 440 -6.93 -1.44 -4.43
N THR A 441 -7.85 -1.13 -5.37
CA THR A 441 -8.59 0.14 -5.34
C THR A 441 -9.50 0.25 -4.12
N LEU A 442 -10.15 -0.85 -3.71
CA LEU A 442 -10.92 -0.91 -2.47
C LEU A 442 -10.02 -0.70 -1.25
N SER A 443 -8.86 -1.36 -1.20
CA SER A 443 -7.90 -1.24 -0.10
C SER A 443 -7.38 0.20 0.07
N TYR A 444 -7.12 0.91 -1.02
CA TYR A 444 -6.73 2.33 -0.99
C TYR A 444 -7.86 3.25 -0.52
N ALA A 445 -9.08 3.02 -0.98
CA ALA A 445 -10.26 3.79 -0.53
C ALA A 445 -10.49 3.61 0.98
N LEU A 446 -10.39 2.37 1.48
CA LEU A 446 -10.46 2.05 2.90
C LEU A 446 -9.37 2.79 3.69
N SER A 447 -8.12 2.76 3.21
CA SER A 447 -6.98 3.37 3.91
C SER A 447 -7.09 4.88 4.05
N THR A 448 -7.73 5.54 3.09
CA THR A 448 -7.97 6.99 3.11
C THR A 448 -9.25 7.38 3.85
N GLY A 449 -9.98 6.39 4.40
CA GLY A 449 -11.19 6.61 5.19
C GLY A 449 -12.32 7.24 4.38
N LYS A 450 -12.57 6.74 3.16
CA LYS A 450 -13.67 7.26 2.33
C LYS A 450 -14.97 6.54 2.66
N ALA A 451 -16.09 7.25 2.54
CA ALA A 451 -17.39 6.61 2.42
C ALA A 451 -17.41 5.86 1.08
N ILE A 452 -17.70 4.57 1.11
CA ILE A 452 -17.57 3.69 -0.05
C ILE A 452 -18.96 3.19 -0.46
N VAL A 453 -19.27 3.31 -1.76
CA VAL A 453 -20.39 2.63 -2.43
C VAL A 453 -19.80 1.56 -3.34
N THR A 454 -20.23 0.31 -3.20
CA THR A 454 -19.64 -0.79 -3.95
C THR A 454 -20.65 -1.88 -4.28
N THR A 455 -20.47 -2.52 -5.43
CA THR A 455 -21.14 -3.79 -5.74
C THR A 455 -20.59 -4.91 -4.84
N PRO A 456 -21.39 -5.95 -4.53
CA PRO A 456 -20.98 -7.03 -3.63
C PRO A 456 -20.11 -8.09 -4.33
N PHE A 457 -18.97 -7.68 -4.90
CA PHE A 457 -17.97 -8.65 -5.36
C PHE A 457 -17.25 -9.29 -4.16
N LEU A 458 -16.63 -10.44 -4.34
CA LEU A 458 -16.14 -11.31 -3.26
C LEU A 458 -15.30 -10.59 -2.21
N HIS A 459 -14.38 -9.71 -2.61
CA HIS A 459 -13.60 -8.91 -1.64
C HIS A 459 -14.45 -7.84 -0.94
N ALA A 460 -15.41 -7.23 -1.65
CA ALA A 460 -16.25 -6.19 -1.07
C ALA A 460 -17.29 -6.74 -0.10
N GLU A 461 -17.73 -7.99 -0.24
CA GLU A 461 -18.70 -8.63 0.68
C GLU A 461 -18.24 -8.56 2.14
N GLU A 462 -16.94 -8.76 2.40
CA GLU A 462 -16.38 -8.65 3.75
C GLU A 462 -16.43 -7.22 4.29
N VAL A 463 -16.13 -6.24 3.44
CA VAL A 463 -16.14 -4.82 3.80
C VAL A 463 -17.55 -4.33 4.08
N ILE A 464 -18.52 -4.74 3.25
CA ILE A 464 -19.95 -4.46 3.42
C ILE A 464 -20.45 -5.07 4.73
N SER A 465 -20.15 -6.35 4.98
CA SER A 465 -20.58 -7.08 6.18
C SER A 465 -20.03 -6.46 7.47
N ASN A 466 -18.85 -5.83 7.41
CA ASN A 466 -18.25 -5.08 8.52
C ASN A 466 -18.81 -3.65 8.66
N GLY A 467 -19.75 -3.24 7.82
CA GLY A 467 -20.34 -1.90 7.86
C GLY A 467 -19.38 -0.78 7.45
N ALA A 468 -18.39 -1.09 6.60
CA ALA A 468 -17.39 -0.14 6.09
C ALA A 468 -17.68 0.34 4.66
N ALA A 469 -18.75 -0.16 4.04
CA ALA A 469 -19.23 0.29 2.73
C ALA A 469 -20.75 0.12 2.61
N LEU A 470 -21.39 0.91 1.73
CA LEU A 470 -22.76 0.66 1.27
C LEU A 470 -22.74 -0.26 0.06
N LYS A 471 -23.65 -1.22 0.07
CA LYS A 471 -23.89 -2.12 -1.04
C LYS A 471 -24.80 -1.46 -2.09
N CYS A 472 -24.37 -1.46 -3.35
CA CYS A 472 -25.25 -1.25 -4.50
C CYS A 472 -25.35 -2.53 -5.34
N GLU A 473 -26.39 -2.65 -6.18
CA GLU A 473 -26.57 -3.82 -7.01
C GLU A 473 -25.69 -3.79 -8.28
N PHE A 474 -25.37 -4.96 -8.81
CA PHE A 474 -24.57 -5.08 -10.04
C PHE A 474 -25.29 -4.47 -11.23
N LYS A 475 -24.58 -3.65 -12.00
CA LYS A 475 -25.06 -3.05 -13.27
C LYS A 475 -26.38 -2.27 -13.11
N ASP A 476 -26.60 -1.68 -11.93
CA ASP A 476 -27.81 -0.92 -11.60
C ASP A 476 -27.49 0.53 -11.24
N PRO A 477 -27.61 1.49 -12.20
CA PRO A 477 -27.42 2.91 -11.95
C PRO A 477 -28.38 3.50 -10.90
N ASN A 478 -29.63 2.95 -10.79
CA ASN A 478 -30.60 3.44 -9.80
C ASN A 478 -30.11 3.12 -8.38
N SER A 479 -29.67 1.87 -8.16
CA SER A 479 -29.13 1.46 -6.86
C SER A 479 -27.86 2.27 -6.49
N ILE A 480 -27.01 2.62 -7.46
CA ILE A 480 -25.85 3.48 -7.24
C ILE A 480 -26.31 4.88 -6.81
N SER A 481 -27.30 5.47 -7.52
CA SER A 481 -27.79 6.82 -7.20
C SER A 481 -28.46 6.86 -5.82
N GLU A 482 -29.23 5.85 -5.44
CA GLU A 482 -29.84 5.73 -4.11
C GLU A 482 -28.79 5.69 -3.00
N CYS A 483 -27.74 4.90 -3.16
CA CYS A 483 -26.65 4.83 -2.20
C CYS A 483 -25.91 6.17 -2.07
N VAL A 484 -25.60 6.82 -3.20
CA VAL A 484 -24.90 8.12 -3.20
C VAL A 484 -25.79 9.19 -2.54
N ASN A 485 -27.08 9.28 -2.91
CA ASN A 485 -28.02 10.24 -2.34
C ASN A 485 -28.21 10.00 -0.83
N THR A 486 -28.23 8.73 -0.37
CA THR A 486 -28.27 8.40 1.05
C THR A 486 -27.07 9.01 1.79
N LEU A 487 -25.87 8.90 1.23
CA LEU A 487 -24.65 9.43 1.85
C LEU A 487 -24.59 10.98 1.82
N LEU A 488 -25.18 11.60 0.80
CA LEU A 488 -25.21 13.05 0.67
C LEU A 488 -26.26 13.68 1.61
N ASN A 489 -27.39 13.02 1.82
CA ASN A 489 -28.48 13.50 2.68
C ASN A 489 -28.24 13.18 4.16
N ASP A 490 -27.52 12.11 4.50
CA ASP A 490 -27.26 11.68 5.89
C ASP A 490 -25.77 11.75 6.24
N LYS A 491 -25.36 12.87 6.84
CA LYS A 491 -23.99 13.09 7.31
C LYS A 491 -23.54 12.10 8.37
N GLN A 492 -24.47 11.56 9.17
CA GLN A 492 -24.11 10.60 10.22
C GLN A 492 -23.75 9.23 9.60
N ILE A 493 -24.53 8.78 8.62
CA ILE A 493 -24.22 7.56 7.87
C ILE A 493 -22.88 7.74 7.14
N HIS A 494 -22.68 8.86 6.44
CA HIS A 494 -21.43 9.17 5.74
C HIS A 494 -20.21 9.09 6.68
N GLN A 495 -20.24 9.81 7.80
CA GLN A 495 -19.15 9.83 8.77
C GLN A 495 -18.89 8.48 9.41
N ARG A 496 -19.95 7.74 9.73
CA ARG A 496 -19.85 6.38 10.30
C ARG A 496 -19.15 5.43 9.33
N LEU A 497 -19.52 5.43 8.05
CA LEU A 497 -18.90 4.57 7.04
C LEU A 497 -17.43 4.96 6.80
N SER A 498 -17.15 6.26 6.67
CA SER A 498 -15.80 6.79 6.52
C SER A 498 -14.89 6.34 7.69
N ARG A 499 -15.36 6.50 8.91
CA ARG A 499 -14.64 6.05 10.10
C ARG A 499 -14.43 4.53 10.12
N ARG A 500 -15.48 3.76 9.83
CA ARG A 500 -15.41 2.29 9.77
C ARG A 500 -14.44 1.80 8.69
N ALA A 501 -14.44 2.42 7.52
CA ALA A 501 -13.51 2.12 6.44
C ALA A 501 -12.05 2.33 6.89
N TYR A 502 -11.78 3.47 7.53
CA TYR A 502 -10.45 3.77 8.06
C TYR A 502 -10.02 2.77 9.15
N GLU A 503 -10.88 2.49 10.14
CA GLU A 503 -10.62 1.54 11.21
C GLU A 503 -10.36 0.12 10.66
N TYR A 504 -11.17 -0.33 9.69
CA TYR A 504 -11.02 -1.63 9.04
C TYR A 504 -9.65 -1.77 8.35
N SER A 505 -9.21 -0.72 7.65
CA SER A 505 -7.95 -0.72 6.93
C SER A 505 -6.71 -0.81 7.81
N ARG A 506 -6.79 -0.51 9.11
CA ARG A 506 -5.60 -0.48 9.98
C ARG A 506 -4.91 -1.83 10.14
N THR A 507 -5.65 -2.92 9.98
CA THR A 507 -5.08 -4.28 9.95
C THR A 507 -4.40 -4.62 8.62
N MET A 508 -4.74 -3.88 7.56
CA MET A 508 -4.32 -4.12 6.17
C MET A 508 -3.15 -3.22 5.73
N ILE A 509 -2.63 -2.34 6.58
CA ILE A 509 -1.50 -1.49 6.21
C ILE A 509 -0.26 -2.33 5.88
N TRP A 510 0.55 -1.88 4.91
CA TRP A 510 1.72 -2.62 4.42
C TRP A 510 2.65 -3.13 5.52
N PRO A 511 2.94 -2.39 6.62
CA PRO A 511 3.75 -2.93 7.73
C PRO A 511 3.18 -4.21 8.33
N ASN A 512 1.85 -4.27 8.56
CA ASN A 512 1.19 -5.44 9.15
C ASN A 512 1.14 -6.62 8.17
N VAL A 513 0.90 -6.33 6.89
CA VAL A 513 0.88 -7.32 5.82
C VAL A 513 2.28 -7.93 5.64
N ALA A 514 3.32 -7.10 5.53
CA ALA A 514 4.70 -7.57 5.41
C ALA A 514 5.10 -8.48 6.57
N MET A 515 4.72 -8.11 7.79
CA MET A 515 4.99 -8.92 8.98
C MET A 515 4.27 -10.27 8.95
N SER A 516 3.01 -10.28 8.47
CA SER A 516 2.25 -11.52 8.32
C SER A 516 2.90 -12.47 7.30
N TYR A 517 3.41 -11.93 6.19
CA TYR A 517 4.17 -12.71 5.21
C TYR A 517 5.49 -13.24 5.80
N VAL A 518 6.25 -12.41 6.50
CA VAL A 518 7.53 -12.83 7.11
C VAL A 518 7.30 -13.95 8.11
N ASN A 519 6.27 -13.85 8.96
CA ASN A 519 5.89 -14.92 9.88
C ASN A 519 5.54 -16.23 9.14
N LEU A 520 4.84 -16.11 8.00
CA LEU A 520 4.51 -17.28 7.18
C LEU A 520 5.75 -17.90 6.53
N PHE A 521 6.73 -17.08 6.10
CA PHE A 521 7.99 -17.55 5.56
C PHE A 521 8.80 -18.34 6.60
N TYR A 522 8.89 -17.84 7.85
CA TYR A 522 9.50 -18.59 8.95
C TYR A 522 8.79 -19.91 9.20
N HIS A 523 7.45 -19.89 9.17
CA HIS A 523 6.68 -21.12 9.34
C HIS A 523 6.92 -22.13 8.22
N ALA A 524 7.06 -21.68 6.97
CA ALA A 524 7.40 -22.53 5.82
C ALA A 524 8.80 -23.17 5.95
N LEU A 525 9.70 -22.51 6.66
CA LEU A 525 11.05 -23.02 6.96
C LEU A 525 11.12 -23.90 8.22
N GLY A 526 9.99 -24.06 8.94
CA GLY A 526 9.96 -24.80 10.20
C GLY A 526 10.62 -24.06 11.38
N LEU A 527 10.77 -22.73 11.27
CA LEU A 527 11.42 -21.84 12.22
C LEU A 527 10.43 -21.08 13.12
#